data_5d9f7168fde55ae891e1d6d4f3690821
#
_entry.id   5d9f7168fde55ae891e1d6d4f3690821
#
_cell.length_a   1.000
_cell.length_b   1.000
_cell.length_c   1.000
_cell.angle_alpha   90.00
_cell.angle_beta   90.00
_cell.angle_gamma   90.00
#
_symmetry.space_group_name_H-M   'P 1'
#
loop_
_entity.id
_entity.type
_entity.pdbx_description
1 polymer ?
#
loop_
_entity_poly.entity_id
_entity_poly.type
_entity_poly.pdbx_seq_one_letter_code
_entity_poly.pdbx_strand_id
1 'polypeptide(L)'
;MLKTERKQLILEELNQHHVVSLEKLVSLLETSESTVRRDLDELEAENKLRRVHGGAELPHSLQEEETIQEKSVKNLQEKKLLAQKAASLIKEKDVIFIDAGTTTAFLIKELVNKNITVVTNSIHHAVQLVEKQIPTVMVGGSVKMATDACIGGVALNQINQLHFDRAFIGMNGVDDGYYTTPDMEEGAVKRAILENAKQTYVLADSSKIG
;
A
#
# COMPACT_ATOMS: atom_id res chain seq x y z
N MET A 1 -17.64 12.19 -33.40
CA MET A 1 -16.55 11.29 -32.98
C MET A 1 -16.97 9.84 -33.18
N LEU A 2 -16.10 9.01 -33.77
CA LEU A 2 -16.38 7.58 -33.96
C LEU A 2 -16.30 6.84 -32.62
N LYS A 3 -17.01 5.72 -32.49
CA LYS A 3 -16.99 4.88 -31.28
C LYS A 3 -15.58 4.43 -30.88
N THR A 4 -14.79 4.02 -31.87
CA THR A 4 -13.41 3.58 -31.63
C THR A 4 -12.53 4.71 -31.10
N GLU A 5 -12.69 5.91 -31.63
CA GLU A 5 -11.95 7.09 -31.16
C GLU A 5 -12.35 7.45 -29.72
N ARG A 6 -13.64 7.36 -29.36
CA ARG A 6 -14.08 7.60 -27.97
C ARG A 6 -13.48 6.60 -27.00
N LYS A 7 -13.51 5.29 -27.36
CA LYS A 7 -12.89 4.25 -26.52
C LYS A 7 -11.40 4.48 -26.35
N GLN A 8 -10.70 4.90 -27.40
CA GLN A 8 -9.28 5.22 -27.34
C GLN A 8 -9.01 6.39 -26.37
N LEU A 9 -9.76 7.49 -26.48
CA LEU A 9 -9.64 8.65 -25.58
C LEU A 9 -9.94 8.29 -24.14
N ILE A 10 -10.93 7.43 -23.86
CA ILE A 10 -11.20 6.92 -22.52
C ILE A 10 -9.99 6.23 -21.95
N LEU A 11 -9.35 5.34 -22.72
CA LEU A 11 -8.17 4.60 -22.26
C LEU A 11 -6.94 5.50 -22.11
N GLU A 12 -6.75 6.48 -22.98
CA GLU A 12 -5.68 7.47 -22.84
C GLU A 12 -5.85 8.31 -21.57
N GLU A 13 -7.07 8.76 -21.29
CA GLU A 13 -7.38 9.52 -20.09
C GLU A 13 -7.17 8.68 -18.81
N LEU A 14 -7.58 7.40 -18.84
CA LEU A 14 -7.33 6.46 -17.74
C LEU A 14 -5.85 6.17 -17.55
N ASN A 15 -5.06 6.06 -18.63
CA ASN A 15 -3.61 5.88 -18.54
C ASN A 15 -2.89 7.07 -17.89
N GLN A 16 -3.43 8.29 -18.07
CA GLN A 16 -2.85 9.49 -17.45
C GLN A 16 -3.29 9.69 -16.00
N HIS A 17 -4.51 9.31 -15.66
CA HIS A 17 -5.13 9.66 -14.37
C HIS A 17 -5.51 8.47 -13.50
N HIS A 18 -5.33 7.23 -13.98
CA HIS A 18 -5.67 5.94 -13.35
C HIS A 18 -7.17 5.78 -13.01
N VAL A 19 -7.83 6.83 -12.56
CA VAL A 19 -9.28 6.87 -12.28
C VAL A 19 -9.86 8.11 -12.93
N VAL A 20 -10.99 7.97 -13.63
CA VAL A 20 -11.67 9.08 -14.30
C VAL A 20 -13.17 9.05 -14.00
N SER A 21 -13.72 10.21 -13.61
CA SER A 21 -15.16 10.33 -13.34
C SER A 21 -15.98 10.33 -14.64
N LEU A 22 -17.21 9.84 -14.52
CA LEU A 22 -18.17 9.83 -15.63
C LEU A 22 -18.43 11.24 -16.16
N GLU A 23 -18.55 12.24 -15.26
CA GLU A 23 -18.75 13.64 -15.63
C GLU A 23 -17.59 14.19 -16.47
N LYS A 24 -16.34 13.88 -16.08
CA LYS A 24 -15.16 14.27 -16.84
C LYS A 24 -15.15 13.64 -18.24
N LEU A 25 -15.50 12.35 -18.33
CA LEU A 25 -15.59 11.65 -19.63
C LEU A 25 -16.71 12.20 -20.52
N VAL A 26 -17.87 12.53 -19.96
CA VAL A 26 -18.97 13.16 -20.70
C VAL A 26 -18.53 14.50 -21.28
N SER A 27 -17.84 15.32 -20.50
CA SER A 27 -17.30 16.61 -20.93
C SER A 27 -16.20 16.46 -21.99
N LEU A 28 -15.27 15.54 -21.78
CA LEU A 28 -14.14 15.30 -22.69
C LEU A 28 -14.60 14.78 -24.06
N LEU A 29 -15.57 13.87 -24.06
CA LEU A 29 -16.03 13.18 -25.26
C LEU A 29 -17.20 13.92 -25.96
N GLU A 30 -17.68 15.01 -25.39
CA GLU A 30 -18.81 15.82 -25.87
C GLU A 30 -20.01 14.96 -26.31
N THR A 31 -20.38 13.96 -25.48
CA THR A 31 -21.44 13.00 -25.77
C THR A 31 -22.34 12.76 -24.56
N SER A 32 -23.44 12.02 -24.75
CA SER A 32 -24.39 11.75 -23.66
C SER A 32 -23.80 10.77 -22.63
N GLU A 33 -24.20 10.93 -21.37
CA GLU A 33 -23.83 10.02 -20.29
C GLU A 33 -24.16 8.56 -20.60
N SER A 34 -25.30 8.30 -21.25
CA SER A 34 -25.72 6.95 -21.66
C SER A 34 -24.77 6.32 -22.68
N THR A 35 -24.19 7.15 -23.58
CA THR A 35 -23.21 6.70 -24.56
C THR A 35 -21.89 6.35 -23.86
N VAL A 36 -21.43 7.21 -22.95
CA VAL A 36 -20.21 6.95 -22.17
C VAL A 36 -20.34 5.68 -21.34
N ARG A 37 -21.47 5.50 -20.65
CA ARG A 37 -21.75 4.27 -19.87
C ARG A 37 -21.64 3.01 -20.73
N ARG A 38 -22.21 3.03 -21.94
CA ARG A 38 -22.13 1.89 -22.88
C ARG A 38 -20.71 1.63 -23.34
N ASP A 39 -19.94 2.68 -23.66
CA ASP A 39 -18.55 2.54 -24.06
C ASP A 39 -17.69 1.97 -22.92
N LEU A 40 -17.97 2.40 -21.67
CA LEU A 40 -17.33 1.85 -20.46
C LEU A 40 -17.70 0.37 -20.22
N ASP A 41 -18.98 0.00 -20.36
CA ASP A 41 -19.42 -1.39 -20.20
C ASP A 41 -18.75 -2.33 -21.20
N GLU A 42 -18.56 -1.86 -22.43
CA GLU A 42 -17.87 -2.64 -23.47
C GLU A 42 -16.37 -2.75 -23.20
N LEU A 43 -15.72 -1.69 -22.72
CA LEU A 43 -14.30 -1.71 -22.36
C LEU A 43 -14.06 -2.59 -21.13
N GLU A 44 -14.99 -2.63 -20.19
CA GLU A 44 -14.94 -3.54 -19.05
C GLU A 44 -15.09 -5.00 -19.49
N ALA A 45 -16.03 -5.30 -20.41
CA ALA A 45 -16.18 -6.63 -20.99
C ALA A 45 -14.92 -7.08 -21.77
N GLU A 46 -14.15 -6.12 -22.30
CA GLU A 46 -12.84 -6.35 -22.94
C GLU A 46 -11.67 -6.44 -21.93
N ASN A 47 -11.95 -6.34 -20.60
CA ASN A 47 -10.96 -6.27 -19.52
C ASN A 47 -9.95 -5.12 -19.65
N LYS A 48 -10.31 -4.03 -20.32
CA LYS A 48 -9.46 -2.86 -20.53
C LYS A 48 -9.59 -1.79 -19.45
N LEU A 49 -10.65 -1.84 -18.70
CA LEU A 49 -10.91 -1.00 -17.54
C LEU A 49 -11.83 -1.72 -16.56
N ARG A 50 -11.98 -1.19 -15.35
CA ARG A 50 -12.97 -1.60 -14.34
C ARG A 50 -13.90 -0.42 -14.06
N ARG A 51 -15.20 -0.69 -13.94
CA ARG A 51 -16.17 0.31 -13.54
C ARG A 51 -16.15 0.50 -12.03
N VAL A 52 -16.18 1.77 -11.62
CA VAL A 52 -16.35 2.18 -10.21
C VAL A 52 -17.55 3.09 -10.07
N HIS A 53 -17.98 3.33 -8.83
CA HIS A 53 -19.12 4.22 -8.59
C HIS A 53 -18.80 5.64 -9.09
N GLY A 54 -19.51 6.06 -10.14
CA GLY A 54 -19.35 7.38 -10.77
C GLY A 54 -18.21 7.51 -11.79
N GLY A 55 -17.61 6.40 -12.28
CA GLY A 55 -16.54 6.47 -13.27
C GLY A 55 -15.95 5.14 -13.70
N ALA A 56 -14.68 5.16 -14.05
CA ALA A 56 -13.91 4.00 -14.41
C ALA A 56 -12.46 4.13 -13.91
N GLU A 57 -11.80 3.00 -13.70
CA GLU A 57 -10.38 2.90 -13.37
C GLU A 57 -9.69 1.89 -14.30
N LEU A 58 -8.37 2.00 -14.45
CA LEU A 58 -7.61 0.94 -15.10
C LEU A 58 -7.72 -0.35 -14.28
N PRO A 59 -7.82 -1.52 -14.94
CA PRO A 59 -7.71 -2.78 -14.23
C PRO A 59 -6.36 -2.79 -13.53
N HIS A 60 -6.34 -2.95 -12.22
CA HIS A 60 -5.07 -3.18 -11.55
C HIS A 60 -4.49 -4.49 -12.07
N SER A 61 -3.40 -4.41 -12.81
CA SER A 61 -2.58 -5.59 -13.04
C SER A 61 -2.13 -6.07 -11.66
N LEU A 62 -2.17 -7.37 -11.40
CA LEU A 62 -1.61 -7.95 -10.16
C LEU A 62 -0.12 -7.57 -9.96
N GLN A 63 0.52 -7.00 -10.98
CA GLN A 63 1.90 -6.54 -10.98
C GLN A 63 2.05 -5.02 -10.78
N GLU A 64 0.98 -4.22 -10.93
CA GLU A 64 1.03 -2.78 -10.71
C GLU A 64 0.73 -2.47 -9.26
N GLU A 65 1.76 -2.14 -8.51
CA GLU A 65 1.62 -1.70 -7.14
C GLU A 65 1.40 -0.19 -7.09
N GLU A 66 0.33 0.24 -6.42
CA GLU A 66 0.11 1.67 -6.13
C GLU A 66 1.31 2.24 -5.36
N THR A 67 1.73 3.42 -5.76
CA THR A 67 2.81 4.16 -5.08
C THR A 67 2.42 4.56 -3.66
N ILE A 68 3.41 4.86 -2.82
CA ILE A 68 3.17 5.42 -1.48
C ILE A 68 2.29 6.66 -1.54
N GLN A 69 2.51 7.55 -2.53
CA GLN A 69 1.74 8.78 -2.69
C GLN A 69 0.25 8.48 -2.90
N GLU A 70 -0.08 7.56 -3.79
CA GLU A 70 -1.47 7.15 -4.05
C GLU A 70 -2.12 6.49 -2.84
N LYS A 71 -1.41 5.56 -2.19
CA LYS A 71 -1.88 4.89 -0.97
C LYS A 71 -2.02 5.84 0.22
N SER A 72 -1.23 6.92 0.28
CA SER A 72 -1.16 7.83 1.42
C SER A 72 -2.42 8.65 1.64
N VAL A 73 -3.21 8.88 0.59
CA VAL A 73 -4.45 9.68 0.64
C VAL A 73 -5.72 8.84 0.78
N LYS A 74 -5.61 7.52 0.70
CA LYS A 74 -6.74 6.59 0.76
C LYS A 74 -6.97 6.07 2.19
N ASN A 75 -8.23 5.90 2.57
CA ASN A 75 -8.68 5.25 3.82
C ASN A 75 -8.04 5.80 5.11
N LEU A 76 -7.84 7.13 5.16
CA LEU A 76 -7.09 7.80 6.23
C LEU A 76 -7.66 7.54 7.63
N GLN A 77 -8.98 7.50 7.77
CA GLN A 77 -9.64 7.28 9.07
C GLN A 77 -9.39 5.85 9.57
N GLU A 78 -9.55 4.84 8.70
CA GLU A 78 -9.29 3.45 9.06
C GLU A 78 -7.82 3.25 9.43
N LYS A 79 -6.89 3.79 8.63
CA LYS A 79 -5.44 3.72 8.92
C LYS A 79 -5.08 4.33 10.26
N LYS A 80 -5.72 5.45 10.62
CA LYS A 80 -5.53 6.09 11.92
C LYS A 80 -6.03 5.21 13.07
N LEU A 81 -7.21 4.61 12.93
CA LEU A 81 -7.76 3.70 13.93
C LEU A 81 -6.90 2.44 14.10
N LEU A 82 -6.45 1.86 12.99
CA LEU A 82 -5.51 0.72 12.99
C LEU A 82 -4.21 1.07 13.72
N ALA A 83 -3.65 2.24 13.42
CA ALA A 83 -2.42 2.73 14.05
C ALA A 83 -2.56 2.92 15.55
N GLN A 84 -3.66 3.52 16.02
CA GLN A 84 -3.96 3.68 17.44
C GLN A 84 -4.09 2.33 18.14
N LYS A 85 -4.79 1.39 17.53
CA LYS A 85 -4.90 0.03 18.06
C LYS A 85 -3.55 -0.66 18.13
N ALA A 86 -2.76 -0.59 17.05
CA ALA A 86 -1.42 -1.16 17.01
C ALA A 86 -0.50 -0.55 18.07
N ALA A 87 -0.51 0.77 18.25
CA ALA A 87 0.29 1.45 19.26
C ALA A 87 -0.06 1.00 20.70
N SER A 88 -1.34 0.65 20.96
CA SER A 88 -1.78 0.14 22.26
C SER A 88 -1.23 -1.25 22.61
N LEU A 89 -0.76 -2.00 21.61
CA LEU A 89 -0.20 -3.34 21.78
C LEU A 89 1.28 -3.32 22.13
N ILE A 90 1.97 -2.20 21.93
CA ILE A 90 3.41 -2.05 22.15
C ILE A 90 3.68 -1.85 23.63
N LYS A 91 4.63 -2.62 24.17
CA LYS A 91 5.05 -2.57 25.57
C LYS A 91 6.39 -1.84 25.73
N GLU A 92 6.65 -1.39 26.95
CA GLU A 92 7.95 -0.83 27.34
C GLU A 92 9.10 -1.83 27.06
N LYS A 93 10.17 -1.30 26.51
CA LYS A 93 11.41 -2.03 26.17
C LYS A 93 11.25 -3.04 25.01
N ASP A 94 10.11 -3.03 24.31
CA ASP A 94 9.98 -3.86 23.12
C ASP A 94 11.01 -3.46 22.04
N VAL A 95 11.52 -4.46 21.35
CA VAL A 95 12.16 -4.32 20.04
C VAL A 95 11.10 -4.66 19.01
N ILE A 96 10.66 -3.66 18.25
CA ILE A 96 9.58 -3.82 17.28
C ILE A 96 10.08 -3.65 15.85
N PHE A 97 9.50 -4.41 14.93
CA PHE A 97 9.67 -4.18 13.50
C PHE A 97 8.47 -3.42 12.94
N ILE A 98 8.73 -2.35 12.19
CA ILE A 98 7.71 -1.60 11.44
C ILE A 98 8.07 -1.68 9.95
N ASP A 99 7.27 -2.44 9.20
CA ASP A 99 7.43 -2.65 7.77
C ASP A 99 7.07 -1.40 6.97
N ALA A 100 7.68 -1.24 5.79
CA ALA A 100 7.38 -0.15 4.87
C ALA A 100 5.90 -0.17 4.44
N GLY A 101 5.23 0.97 4.52
CA GLY A 101 3.84 1.10 4.10
C GLY A 101 3.14 2.34 4.66
N THR A 102 2.04 2.73 4.03
CA THR A 102 1.31 3.93 4.44
C THR A 102 0.52 3.72 5.73
N THR A 103 -0.03 2.53 5.97
CA THR A 103 -0.74 2.22 7.21
C THR A 103 0.22 2.17 8.40
N THR A 104 1.38 1.56 8.22
CA THR A 104 2.44 1.49 9.25
C THR A 104 3.08 2.86 9.52
N ALA A 105 3.12 3.77 8.54
CA ALA A 105 3.52 5.17 8.76
C ALA A 105 2.63 5.90 9.77
N PHE A 106 1.33 5.59 9.81
CA PHE A 106 0.42 6.14 10.82
C PHE A 106 0.76 5.63 12.22
N LEU A 107 1.23 4.38 12.36
CA LEU A 107 1.69 3.85 13.64
C LEU A 107 2.83 4.69 14.23
N ILE A 108 3.79 5.12 13.42
CA ILE A 108 4.90 5.96 13.87
C ILE A 108 4.41 7.27 14.49
N LYS A 109 3.33 7.86 13.96
CA LYS A 109 2.73 9.08 14.51
C LYS A 109 2.20 8.88 15.93
N GLU A 110 1.70 7.68 16.24
CA GLU A 110 1.15 7.31 17.54
C GLU A 110 2.23 6.88 18.56
N LEU A 111 3.50 6.74 18.15
CA LEU A 111 4.61 6.42 19.04
C LEU A 111 5.05 7.67 19.80
N VAL A 112 4.45 7.91 20.94
CA VAL A 112 4.79 9.05 21.81
C VAL A 112 5.30 8.50 23.15
N ASN A 113 6.45 9.02 23.63
CA ASN A 113 7.01 8.73 24.95
C ASN A 113 7.18 7.23 25.27
N LYS A 114 7.46 6.40 24.25
CA LYS A 114 7.73 4.97 24.43
C LYS A 114 9.21 4.68 24.47
N ASN A 115 9.66 3.99 25.51
CA ASN A 115 11.02 3.48 25.60
C ASN A 115 11.10 2.13 24.84
N ILE A 116 11.27 2.22 23.51
CA ILE A 116 11.31 1.08 22.59
C ILE A 116 12.47 1.25 21.61
N THR A 117 12.83 0.17 20.93
CA THR A 117 13.71 0.22 19.75
C THR A 117 12.90 -0.21 18.54
N VAL A 118 12.96 0.58 17.46
CA VAL A 118 12.27 0.27 16.21
C VAL A 118 13.27 -0.18 15.16
N VAL A 119 12.97 -1.30 14.53
CA VAL A 119 13.64 -1.77 13.31
C VAL A 119 12.71 -1.53 12.14
N THR A 120 13.21 -0.99 11.06
CA THR A 120 12.40 -0.74 9.85
C THR A 120 13.21 -0.93 8.58
N ASN A 121 12.54 -1.36 7.51
CA ASN A 121 13.08 -1.41 6.16
C ASN A 121 12.61 -0.23 5.29
N SER A 122 11.95 0.79 5.87
CA SER A 122 11.48 1.96 5.15
C SER A 122 12.37 3.17 5.42
N ILE A 123 12.89 3.78 4.36
CA ILE A 123 13.67 5.02 4.45
C ILE A 123 12.83 6.13 5.09
N HIS A 124 11.58 6.26 4.63
CA HIS A 124 10.67 7.29 5.14
C HIS A 124 10.34 7.11 6.63
N HIS A 125 10.15 5.86 7.07
CA HIS A 125 9.92 5.55 8.49
C HIS A 125 11.15 5.88 9.33
N ALA A 126 12.34 5.55 8.86
CA ALA A 126 13.58 5.85 9.59
C ALA A 126 13.74 7.34 9.84
N VAL A 127 13.45 8.18 8.84
CA VAL A 127 13.48 9.66 9.00
C VAL A 127 12.51 10.10 10.08
N GLN A 128 11.24 9.67 10.01
CA GLN A 128 10.21 10.04 10.99
C GLN A 128 10.55 9.59 12.42
N LEU A 129 11.13 8.40 12.57
CA LEU A 129 11.53 7.86 13.87
C LEU A 129 12.69 8.66 14.48
N VAL A 130 13.68 9.02 13.66
CA VAL A 130 14.82 9.85 14.11
C VAL A 130 14.36 11.25 14.54
N GLU A 131 13.45 11.88 13.79
CA GLU A 131 12.85 13.17 14.19
C GLU A 131 12.11 13.09 15.53
N LYS A 132 11.54 11.94 15.86
CA LYS A 132 10.90 11.65 17.15
C LYS A 132 11.88 11.22 18.24
N GLN A 133 13.16 11.14 17.94
CA GLN A 133 14.20 10.67 18.86
C GLN A 133 13.97 9.25 19.38
N ILE A 134 13.38 8.39 18.56
CA ILE A 134 13.16 6.98 18.86
C ILE A 134 14.38 6.18 18.39
N PRO A 135 15.02 5.36 19.24
CA PRO A 135 16.10 4.47 18.85
C PRO A 135 15.70 3.61 17.65
N THR A 136 16.43 3.75 16.54
CA THR A 136 16.05 3.16 15.24
C THR A 136 17.20 2.38 14.64
N VAL A 137 16.89 1.17 14.16
CA VAL A 137 17.78 0.34 13.34
C VAL A 137 17.17 0.30 11.93
N MET A 138 17.94 0.77 10.94
CA MET A 138 17.52 0.72 9.53
C MET A 138 18.04 -0.57 8.90
N VAL A 139 17.13 -1.37 8.33
CA VAL A 139 17.48 -2.50 7.46
C VAL A 139 17.80 -1.96 6.07
N GLY A 140 19.02 -2.16 5.62
CA GLY A 140 19.48 -1.76 4.30
C GLY A 140 19.12 -2.77 3.21
N GLY A 141 19.44 -2.43 1.97
CA GLY A 141 19.22 -3.30 0.81
C GLY A 141 18.97 -2.49 -0.47
N SER A 142 18.43 -3.14 -1.50
CA SER A 142 17.94 -2.45 -2.69
C SER A 142 16.67 -1.68 -2.35
N VAL A 143 16.60 -0.43 -2.77
CA VAL A 143 15.43 0.42 -2.51
C VAL A 143 14.41 0.26 -3.62
N LYS A 144 13.21 -0.17 -3.29
CA LYS A 144 12.08 -0.20 -4.22
C LYS A 144 11.43 1.18 -4.30
N MET A 145 11.50 1.79 -5.47
CA MET A 145 11.08 3.19 -5.68
C MET A 145 9.58 3.44 -5.41
N ALA A 146 8.72 2.44 -5.68
CA ALA A 146 7.27 2.57 -5.48
C ALA A 146 6.87 2.61 -4.00
N THR A 147 7.65 1.96 -3.11
CA THR A 147 7.28 1.74 -1.71
C THR A 147 8.32 2.24 -0.70
N ASP A 148 9.46 2.81 -1.19
CA ASP A 148 10.61 3.24 -0.36
C ASP A 148 11.13 2.15 0.59
N ALA A 149 10.82 0.89 0.26
CA ALA A 149 11.21 -0.27 1.04
C ALA A 149 12.59 -0.78 0.63
N CYS A 150 13.43 -1.09 1.61
CA CYS A 150 14.64 -1.87 1.40
C CYS A 150 14.28 -3.36 1.31
N ILE A 151 14.69 -3.99 0.22
CA ILE A 151 14.38 -5.38 -0.14
C ILE A 151 15.63 -6.12 -0.61
N GLY A 152 15.47 -7.40 -0.96
CA GLY A 152 16.50 -8.23 -1.54
C GLY A 152 17.40 -8.92 -0.49
N GLY A 153 18.45 -9.60 -0.99
CA GLY A 153 19.29 -10.49 -0.16
C GLY A 153 19.99 -9.80 1.01
N VAL A 154 20.38 -8.53 0.85
CA VAL A 154 20.99 -7.76 1.94
C VAL A 154 20.01 -7.52 3.07
N ALA A 155 18.79 -7.12 2.74
CA ALA A 155 17.72 -6.91 3.72
C ALA A 155 17.39 -8.22 4.45
N LEU A 156 17.20 -9.32 3.71
CA LEU A 156 16.92 -10.64 4.27
C LEU A 156 18.01 -11.11 5.23
N ASN A 157 19.28 -10.97 4.86
CA ASN A 157 20.40 -11.37 5.73
C ASN A 157 20.40 -10.59 7.04
N GLN A 158 20.10 -9.29 7.02
CA GLN A 158 20.04 -8.49 8.24
C GLN A 158 18.83 -8.88 9.10
N ILE A 159 17.64 -9.06 8.52
CA ILE A 159 16.42 -9.44 9.25
C ILE A 159 16.62 -10.81 9.93
N ASN A 160 17.21 -11.76 9.23
CA ASN A 160 17.45 -13.12 9.76
C ASN A 160 18.45 -13.17 10.94
N GLN A 161 19.19 -12.10 11.19
CA GLN A 161 20.08 -11.98 12.35
C GLN A 161 19.43 -11.24 13.54
N LEU A 162 18.18 -10.80 13.39
CA LEU A 162 17.46 -10.02 14.38
C LEU A 162 16.25 -10.80 14.90
N HIS A 163 15.85 -10.48 16.13
CA HIS A 163 14.61 -10.97 16.71
C HIS A 163 13.76 -9.80 17.24
N PHE A 164 12.47 -9.90 17.07
CA PHE A 164 11.53 -8.84 17.43
C PHE A 164 10.53 -9.34 18.48
N ASP A 165 10.20 -8.49 19.45
CA ASP A 165 9.09 -8.79 20.36
C ASP A 165 7.77 -8.67 19.62
N ARG A 166 7.63 -7.66 18.75
CA ARG A 166 6.48 -7.45 17.87
C ARG A 166 6.88 -6.99 16.48
N ALA A 167 6.09 -7.38 15.51
CA ALA A 167 6.20 -6.85 14.15
C ALA A 167 4.84 -6.29 13.70
N PHE A 168 4.88 -5.17 13.02
CA PHE A 168 3.73 -4.53 12.39
C PHE A 168 3.98 -4.45 10.89
N ILE A 169 3.21 -5.19 10.11
CA ILE A 169 3.41 -5.32 8.67
C ILE A 169 2.15 -4.91 7.90
N GLY A 170 2.38 -4.26 6.75
CA GLY A 170 1.33 -3.98 5.79
C GLY A 170 1.20 -5.10 4.76
N MET A 171 -0.01 -5.23 4.15
CA MET A 171 -0.28 -6.16 3.06
C MET A 171 -1.06 -5.48 1.95
N ASN A 172 -0.96 -6.01 0.74
CA ASN A 172 -1.73 -5.53 -0.39
C ASN A 172 -3.11 -6.18 -0.46
N GLY A 173 -3.24 -7.43 0.01
CA GLY A 173 -4.49 -8.16 0.09
C GLY A 173 -4.52 -9.15 1.24
N VAL A 174 -5.72 -9.41 1.75
CA VAL A 174 -6.03 -10.42 2.77
C VAL A 174 -7.20 -11.23 2.26
N ASP A 175 -6.99 -12.52 2.04
CA ASP A 175 -8.00 -13.45 1.57
C ASP A 175 -7.86 -14.77 2.34
N ASP A 176 -8.96 -15.38 2.73
CA ASP A 176 -9.18 -16.69 3.38
C ASP A 176 -7.91 -17.38 3.96
N GLY A 177 -7.23 -16.67 4.86
CA GLY A 177 -6.00 -17.14 5.54
C GLY A 177 -4.70 -16.84 4.80
N TYR A 178 -4.73 -16.13 3.69
CA TYR A 178 -3.55 -15.70 2.94
C TYR A 178 -3.36 -14.19 2.99
N TYR A 179 -2.11 -13.78 3.05
CA TYR A 179 -1.67 -12.40 2.90
C TYR A 179 -0.91 -12.27 1.60
N THR A 180 -1.25 -11.28 0.78
CA THR A 180 -0.68 -11.12 -0.55
C THR A 180 0.09 -9.82 -0.73
N THR A 181 1.13 -9.88 -1.54
CA THR A 181 1.88 -8.74 -2.06
C THR A 181 2.27 -9.06 -3.51
N PRO A 182 2.25 -8.08 -4.42
CA PRO A 182 2.57 -8.33 -5.84
C PRO A 182 4.06 -8.56 -6.08
N ASP A 183 4.92 -8.24 -5.12
CA ASP A 183 6.37 -8.28 -5.24
C ASP A 183 6.95 -9.46 -4.43
N MET A 184 7.68 -10.34 -5.12
CA MET A 184 8.28 -11.54 -4.50
C MET A 184 9.38 -11.19 -3.49
N GLU A 185 10.16 -10.14 -3.72
CA GLU A 185 11.23 -9.72 -2.81
C GLU A 185 10.65 -9.07 -1.55
N GLU A 186 9.59 -8.26 -1.68
CA GLU A 186 8.83 -7.78 -0.52
C GLU A 186 8.16 -8.93 0.23
N GLY A 187 7.60 -9.91 -0.49
CA GLY A 187 7.03 -11.11 0.10
C GLY A 187 8.05 -11.90 0.92
N ALA A 188 9.26 -12.05 0.41
CA ALA A 188 10.35 -12.71 1.13
C ALA A 188 10.75 -11.94 2.40
N VAL A 189 10.87 -10.62 2.32
CA VAL A 189 11.17 -9.75 3.48
C VAL A 189 10.07 -9.87 4.54
N LYS A 190 8.79 -9.78 4.16
CA LYS A 190 7.65 -9.94 5.08
C LYS A 190 7.65 -11.30 5.76
N ARG A 191 7.95 -12.37 5.03
CA ARG A 191 8.08 -13.72 5.59
C ARG A 191 9.19 -13.80 6.62
N ALA A 192 10.38 -13.28 6.31
CA ALA A 192 11.49 -13.24 7.25
C ALA A 192 11.16 -12.48 8.53
N ILE A 193 10.41 -11.37 8.42
CA ILE A 193 9.94 -10.62 9.59
C ILE A 193 8.98 -11.47 10.43
N LEU A 194 8.03 -12.17 9.80
CA LEU A 194 7.09 -13.07 10.47
C LEU A 194 7.80 -14.17 11.26
N GLU A 195 8.82 -14.78 10.66
CA GLU A 195 9.57 -15.89 11.25
C GLU A 195 10.45 -15.44 12.44
N ASN A 196 10.86 -14.17 12.46
CA ASN A 196 11.74 -13.62 13.50
C ASN A 196 11.03 -12.80 14.59
N ALA A 197 9.71 -12.68 14.53
CA ALA A 197 8.92 -11.96 15.52
C ALA A 197 8.16 -12.90 16.45
N LYS A 198 8.13 -12.60 17.76
CA LYS A 198 7.31 -13.35 18.73
C LYS A 198 5.81 -13.18 18.47
N GLN A 199 5.41 -11.99 18.05
CA GLN A 199 4.03 -11.64 17.70
C GLN A 199 4.05 -10.73 16.47
N THR A 200 3.22 -11.05 15.49
CA THR A 200 3.06 -10.22 14.29
C THR A 200 1.62 -9.75 14.14
N TYR A 201 1.48 -8.50 13.78
CA TYR A 201 0.21 -7.83 13.53
C TYR A 201 0.19 -7.33 12.10
N VAL A 202 -0.77 -7.81 11.31
CA VAL A 202 -1.03 -7.33 9.96
C VAL A 202 -1.98 -6.14 10.04
N LEU A 203 -1.56 -5.01 9.50
CA LEU A 203 -2.35 -3.79 9.44
C LEU A 203 -2.94 -3.64 8.02
N ALA A 204 -4.21 -3.97 7.90
CA ALA A 204 -4.95 -3.90 6.64
C ALA A 204 -6.27 -3.14 6.86
N ASP A 205 -6.54 -2.15 6.01
CA ASP A 205 -7.85 -1.50 5.95
C ASP A 205 -8.85 -2.34 5.16
N SER A 206 -10.13 -1.97 5.20
CA SER A 206 -11.22 -2.74 4.59
C SER A 206 -11.05 -2.96 3.09
N SER A 207 -10.34 -2.08 2.37
CA SER A 207 -10.09 -2.23 0.93
C SER A 207 -9.13 -3.37 0.56
N LYS A 208 -8.50 -3.99 1.56
CA LYS A 208 -7.55 -5.08 1.36
C LYS A 208 -8.16 -6.46 1.62
N ILE A 209 -9.41 -6.53 1.99
CA ILE A 209 -10.12 -7.76 2.36
C ILE A 209 -10.99 -8.21 1.19
N GLY A 210 -10.83 -9.47 0.71
CA GLY A 210 -11.62 -10.12 -0.33
C GLY A 210 -10.96 -10.24 -1.65
#